data_38a220c649e8ebec08e8a4b32b3f6c41
#
_entry.id   38a220c649e8ebec08e8a4b32b3f6c41
#
_cell.length_a   1.000
_cell.length_b   1.000
_cell.length_c   1.000
_cell.angle_alpha   90.00
_cell.angle_beta   90.00
_cell.angle_gamma   90.00
#
_symmetry.space_group_name_H-M   'P 1'
#
loop_
_entity.id
_entity.type
_entity.pdbx_description
1 polymer ?
#
loop_
_entity_poly.entity_id
_entity_poly.type
_entity_poly.pdbx_seq_one_letter_code
_entity_poly.pdbx_strand_id
1 'polypeptide(L)'
;MAAKRKPTRKRPVSKAAEEARRARRQTAAILLFAAAILVLCLAVIPGGSLWLTLHNGVLGLFGICAFLVPAAMIYMAVMASMETPKRSLTGKAWLISLTTLLLAGALQIFFEDVQGLSFWDAVAASYAEGELLRGGGVLGVLLGYPLEYALEDLGAKIVVLLAAFVFLMLVTRTTLIALVRKVGKPVKKTTETLQNAWQEHNERRQQKKKIDIEMGEGYPSPEDELENAHRAVDE
;
A
#
# COMPACT_ATOMS: atom_id res chain seq x y z
N MET A 1 -40.67 44.56 -4.98
CA MET A 1 -40.13 44.06 -6.28
C MET A 1 -38.67 43.70 -6.10
N ALA A 2 -38.32 42.40 -6.06
CA ALA A 2 -36.94 41.94 -5.85
C ALA A 2 -36.25 41.87 -7.22
N ALA A 3 -35.20 42.66 -7.40
CA ALA A 3 -34.38 42.70 -8.62
C ALA A 3 -33.61 41.37 -8.82
N LYS A 4 -33.98 40.60 -9.84
CA LYS A 4 -33.36 39.35 -10.27
C LYS A 4 -31.92 39.62 -10.73
N ARG A 5 -30.89 39.33 -9.90
CA ARG A 5 -29.46 39.44 -10.28
C ARG A 5 -29.19 38.55 -11.49
N LYS A 6 -28.79 39.15 -12.63
CA LYS A 6 -28.35 38.41 -13.83
C LYS A 6 -27.12 37.58 -13.50
N PRO A 7 -27.05 36.33 -13.96
CA PRO A 7 -25.85 35.52 -13.77
C PRO A 7 -24.67 36.15 -14.52
N THR A 8 -23.59 36.43 -13.83
CA THR A 8 -22.33 36.90 -14.39
C THR A 8 -21.76 35.90 -15.34
N ARG A 9 -21.84 36.15 -16.64
CA ARG A 9 -21.27 35.32 -17.71
C ARG A 9 -19.76 35.30 -17.53
N LYS A 10 -19.19 34.15 -17.09
CA LYS A 10 -17.74 33.94 -16.98
C LYS A 10 -17.11 34.23 -18.35
N ARG A 11 -16.20 35.20 -18.42
CA ARG A 11 -15.46 35.55 -19.66
C ARG A 11 -14.72 34.28 -20.13
N PRO A 12 -14.74 33.95 -21.43
CA PRO A 12 -13.97 32.83 -21.96
C PRO A 12 -12.49 33.10 -21.68
N VAL A 13 -11.84 32.11 -21.05
CA VAL A 13 -10.40 32.17 -20.78
C VAL A 13 -9.70 32.15 -22.13
N SER A 14 -8.78 33.08 -22.37
CA SER A 14 -8.05 33.13 -23.64
C SER A 14 -7.19 31.86 -23.81
N LYS A 15 -7.06 31.35 -25.04
CA LYS A 15 -6.22 30.17 -25.34
C LYS A 15 -4.80 30.30 -24.77
N ALA A 16 -4.21 31.52 -24.90
CA ALA A 16 -2.89 31.79 -24.32
C ALA A 16 -2.82 31.63 -22.78
N ALA A 17 -3.91 32.00 -22.07
CA ALA A 17 -3.95 31.80 -20.61
C ALA A 17 -4.09 30.31 -20.22
N GLU A 18 -4.76 29.50 -21.04
CA GLU A 18 -4.84 28.04 -20.84
C GLU A 18 -3.50 27.36 -21.10
N GLU A 19 -2.81 27.74 -22.17
CA GLU A 19 -1.48 27.25 -22.52
C GLU A 19 -0.45 27.60 -21.43
N ALA A 20 -0.47 28.85 -20.94
CA ALA A 20 0.41 29.26 -19.84
C ALA A 20 0.14 28.50 -18.54
N ARG A 21 -1.12 28.21 -18.22
CA ARG A 21 -1.49 27.36 -17.06
C ARG A 21 -1.02 25.92 -17.23
N ARG A 22 -1.12 25.38 -18.44
CA ARG A 22 -0.67 24.03 -18.79
C ARG A 22 0.85 23.92 -18.63
N ALA A 23 1.60 24.87 -19.21
CA ALA A 23 3.06 24.92 -19.08
C ALA A 23 3.51 25.00 -17.61
N ARG A 24 2.91 25.89 -16.81
CA ARG A 24 3.22 25.99 -15.37
C ARG A 24 2.94 24.68 -14.61
N ARG A 25 1.87 23.97 -14.93
CA ARG A 25 1.55 22.67 -14.31
C ARG A 25 2.57 21.60 -14.68
N GLN A 26 2.97 21.54 -15.94
CA GLN A 26 4.00 20.58 -16.39
C GLN A 26 5.34 20.85 -15.72
N THR A 27 5.78 22.13 -15.66
CA THR A 27 7.00 22.49 -14.94
C THR A 27 6.92 22.14 -13.46
N ALA A 28 5.80 22.44 -12.80
CA ALA A 28 5.60 22.07 -11.40
C ALA A 28 5.60 20.54 -11.19
N ALA A 29 5.03 19.77 -12.12
CA ALA A 29 5.05 18.31 -12.05
C ALA A 29 6.48 17.75 -12.19
N ILE A 30 7.28 18.30 -13.09
CA ILE A 30 8.69 17.88 -13.28
C ILE A 30 9.51 18.21 -12.03
N LEU A 31 9.36 19.44 -11.49
CA LEU A 31 10.06 19.82 -10.27
C LEU A 31 9.65 18.98 -9.07
N LEU A 32 8.36 18.70 -8.94
CA LEU A 32 7.84 17.83 -7.86
C LEU A 32 8.37 16.41 -7.98
N PHE A 33 8.46 15.89 -9.22
CA PHE A 33 9.02 14.56 -9.46
C PHE A 33 10.52 14.50 -9.13
N ALA A 34 11.29 15.50 -9.54
CA ALA A 34 12.71 15.61 -9.20
C ALA A 34 12.93 15.72 -7.68
N ALA A 35 12.12 16.54 -7.00
CA ALA A 35 12.15 16.65 -5.55
C ALA A 35 11.78 15.33 -4.87
N ALA A 36 10.82 14.58 -5.39
CA ALA A 36 10.44 13.27 -4.85
C ALA A 36 11.59 12.26 -4.94
N ILE A 37 12.31 12.23 -6.07
CA ILE A 37 13.49 11.39 -6.23
C ILE A 37 14.60 11.80 -5.25
N LEU A 38 14.83 13.10 -5.08
CA LEU A 38 15.82 13.62 -4.13
C LEU A 38 15.47 13.18 -2.69
N VAL A 39 14.21 13.35 -2.26
CA VAL A 39 13.77 12.92 -0.93
C VAL A 39 13.88 11.40 -0.78
N LEU A 40 13.58 10.63 -1.81
CA LEU A 40 13.75 9.18 -1.78
C LEU A 40 15.22 8.80 -1.63
N CYS A 41 16.12 9.43 -2.37
CA CYS A 41 17.57 9.22 -2.23
C CYS A 41 18.05 9.60 -0.83
N LEU A 42 17.57 10.73 -0.29
CA LEU A 42 17.88 11.14 1.09
C LEU A 42 17.37 10.13 2.11
N ALA A 43 16.22 9.53 1.92
CA ALA A 43 15.67 8.54 2.84
C ALA A 43 16.39 7.18 2.79
N VAL A 44 16.96 6.80 1.63
CA VAL A 44 17.53 5.47 1.41
C VAL A 44 19.05 5.44 1.59
N ILE A 45 19.75 6.48 1.15
CA ILE A 45 21.21 6.46 1.03
C ILE A 45 21.83 7.28 2.18
N PRO A 46 22.45 6.65 3.17
CA PRO A 46 23.25 7.37 4.15
C PRO A 46 24.53 7.90 3.46
N GLY A 47 24.75 9.18 3.54
CA GLY A 47 25.94 9.83 2.98
C GLY A 47 26.85 10.38 4.06
N GLY A 48 27.83 11.19 3.66
CA GLY A 48 28.71 11.90 4.60
C GLY A 48 28.37 13.39 4.76
N SER A 49 28.83 13.99 5.84
CA SER A 49 28.75 15.43 6.11
C SER A 49 27.32 16.01 5.97
N LEU A 50 27.13 17.01 5.11
CA LEU A 50 25.83 17.67 4.90
C LEU A 50 24.72 16.69 4.46
N TRP A 51 25.04 15.71 3.63
CA TRP A 51 24.07 14.71 3.18
C TRP A 51 23.54 13.86 4.35
N LEU A 52 24.43 13.47 5.28
CA LEU A 52 24.04 12.73 6.48
C LEU A 52 23.09 13.55 7.35
N THR A 53 23.38 14.84 7.54
CA THR A 53 22.50 15.73 8.30
C THR A 53 21.10 15.83 7.67
N LEU A 54 21.04 15.93 6.35
CA LEU A 54 19.75 15.95 5.63
C LEU A 54 19.02 14.61 5.69
N HIS A 55 19.77 13.51 5.56
CA HIS A 55 19.24 12.15 5.72
C HIS A 55 18.59 11.95 7.10
N ASN A 56 19.35 12.24 8.16
CA ASN A 56 18.86 12.15 9.53
C ASN A 56 17.69 13.11 9.77
N GLY A 57 17.75 14.32 9.20
CA GLY A 57 16.65 15.29 9.28
C GLY A 57 15.36 14.76 8.65
N VAL A 58 15.44 14.12 7.49
CA VAL A 58 14.26 13.50 6.83
C VAL A 58 13.74 12.33 7.65
N LEU A 59 14.62 11.45 8.11
CA LEU A 59 14.21 10.30 8.92
C LEU A 59 13.67 10.72 10.29
N GLY A 60 14.33 11.62 11.00
CA GLY A 60 13.87 12.13 12.29
C GLY A 60 12.52 12.85 12.19
N LEU A 61 12.28 13.57 11.08
CA LEU A 61 11.04 14.29 10.88
C LEU A 61 9.85 13.36 10.56
N PHE A 62 10.07 12.39 9.67
CA PHE A 62 9.00 11.53 9.12
C PHE A 62 9.02 10.09 9.66
N GLY A 63 10.09 9.65 10.32
CA GLY A 63 10.25 8.27 10.77
C GLY A 63 10.08 7.28 9.61
N ILE A 64 9.33 6.21 9.85
CA ILE A 64 8.97 5.21 8.83
C ILE A 64 8.22 5.85 7.64
N CYS A 65 7.45 6.92 7.86
CA CYS A 65 6.74 7.64 6.80
C CYS A 65 7.67 8.36 5.82
N ALA A 66 8.99 8.44 6.08
CA ALA A 66 9.98 9.01 5.16
C ALA A 66 9.97 8.34 3.77
N PHE A 67 9.60 7.07 3.68
CA PHE A 67 9.44 6.36 2.40
C PHE A 67 8.09 6.61 1.74
N LEU A 68 7.06 6.90 2.53
CA LEU A 68 5.71 7.17 2.01
C LEU A 68 5.61 8.55 1.36
N VAL A 69 6.35 9.54 1.91
CA VAL A 69 6.36 10.92 1.41
C VAL A 69 6.80 11.01 -0.06
N PRO A 70 7.95 10.47 -0.48
CA PRO A 70 8.34 10.52 -1.90
C PRO A 70 7.39 9.73 -2.79
N ALA A 71 6.83 8.61 -2.35
CA ALA A 71 5.82 7.87 -3.11
C ALA A 71 4.55 8.71 -3.34
N ALA A 72 4.09 9.43 -2.32
CA ALA A 72 2.98 10.38 -2.42
C ALA A 72 3.31 11.54 -3.36
N MET A 73 4.53 12.09 -3.30
CA MET A 73 5.00 13.17 -4.18
C MET A 73 5.06 12.70 -5.65
N ILE A 74 5.58 11.49 -5.93
CA ILE A 74 5.59 10.89 -7.28
C ILE A 74 4.15 10.75 -7.80
N TYR A 75 3.24 10.21 -6.99
CA TYR A 75 1.83 10.10 -7.35
C TYR A 75 1.23 11.46 -7.71
N MET A 76 1.51 12.50 -6.91
CA MET A 76 1.04 13.85 -7.17
C MET A 76 1.65 14.46 -8.44
N ALA A 77 2.94 14.22 -8.71
CA ALA A 77 3.61 14.67 -9.92
C ALA A 77 2.97 14.05 -11.18
N VAL A 78 2.72 12.74 -11.17
CA VAL A 78 2.03 12.04 -12.26
C VAL A 78 0.62 12.60 -12.46
N MET A 79 -0.14 12.80 -11.39
CA MET A 79 -1.48 13.40 -11.47
C MET A 79 -1.47 14.83 -11.97
N ALA A 80 -0.44 15.62 -11.64
CA ALA A 80 -0.27 16.99 -12.11
C ALA A 80 0.07 17.07 -13.61
N SER A 81 0.79 16.08 -14.13
CA SER A 81 1.14 16.00 -15.56
C SER A 81 -0.02 15.56 -16.45
N MET A 82 -1.05 14.88 -15.90
CA MET A 82 -2.20 14.45 -16.69
C MET A 82 -3.01 15.62 -17.22
N GLU A 83 -3.37 15.58 -18.51
CA GLU A 83 -3.99 16.71 -19.23
C GLU A 83 -5.38 17.13 -18.71
N THR A 84 -6.13 16.17 -18.18
CA THR A 84 -7.49 16.41 -17.66
C THR A 84 -7.64 15.86 -16.24
N PRO A 85 -7.21 16.61 -15.23
CA PRO A 85 -7.47 16.19 -13.86
C PRO A 85 -8.97 16.26 -13.57
N LYS A 86 -9.61 15.10 -13.40
CA LYS A 86 -11.05 14.99 -13.08
C LYS A 86 -11.44 15.65 -11.74
N ARG A 87 -10.48 16.08 -10.94
CA ARG A 87 -10.66 16.75 -9.63
C ARG A 87 -9.53 17.75 -9.36
N SER A 88 -9.80 18.73 -8.47
CA SER A 88 -8.76 19.68 -8.07
C SER A 88 -7.55 18.95 -7.47
N LEU A 89 -6.37 19.21 -8.00
CA LEU A 89 -5.10 18.66 -7.50
C LEU A 89 -4.87 19.01 -6.03
N THR A 90 -5.25 20.24 -5.65
CA THR A 90 -5.13 20.74 -4.27
C THR A 90 -5.92 19.88 -3.26
N GLY A 91 -7.15 19.48 -3.59
CA GLY A 91 -7.93 18.62 -2.70
C GLY A 91 -7.34 17.21 -2.53
N LYS A 92 -6.68 16.67 -3.57
CA LYS A 92 -5.98 15.38 -3.47
C LYS A 92 -4.69 15.51 -2.67
N ALA A 93 -3.91 16.56 -2.91
CA ALA A 93 -2.69 16.83 -2.16
C ALA A 93 -3.00 16.96 -0.67
N TRP A 94 -4.03 17.71 -0.31
CA TRP A 94 -4.47 17.86 1.08
C TRP A 94 -4.87 16.53 1.71
N LEU A 95 -5.66 15.71 1.01
CA LEU A 95 -6.04 14.38 1.50
C LEU A 95 -4.83 13.46 1.72
N ILE A 96 -3.89 13.44 0.79
CA ILE A 96 -2.69 12.61 0.89
C ILE A 96 -1.81 13.08 2.05
N SER A 97 -1.59 14.41 2.18
CA SER A 97 -0.82 14.99 3.27
C SER A 97 -1.43 14.66 4.64
N LEU A 98 -2.75 14.80 4.76
CA LEU A 98 -3.46 14.50 6.01
C LEU A 98 -3.45 13.00 6.32
N THR A 99 -3.54 12.13 5.30
CA THR A 99 -3.41 10.68 5.49
C THR A 99 -2.00 10.29 5.94
N THR A 100 -0.96 10.92 5.37
CA THR A 100 0.43 10.70 5.79
C THR A 100 0.64 11.15 7.24
N LEU A 101 0.09 12.29 7.62
CA LEU A 101 0.15 12.81 8.99
C LEU A 101 -0.58 11.88 9.98
N LEU A 102 -1.77 11.40 9.62
CA LEU A 102 -2.52 10.44 10.43
C LEU A 102 -1.77 9.11 10.58
N LEU A 103 -1.12 8.65 9.51
CA LEU A 103 -0.33 7.43 9.57
C LEU A 103 0.92 7.60 10.45
N ALA A 104 1.59 8.76 10.37
CA ALA A 104 2.71 9.09 11.26
C ALA A 104 2.26 9.13 12.73
N GLY A 105 1.12 9.77 13.02
CA GLY A 105 0.53 9.77 14.36
C GLY A 105 0.13 8.38 14.85
N ALA A 106 -0.40 7.53 13.96
CA ALA A 106 -0.68 6.14 14.30
C ALA A 106 0.59 5.37 14.67
N LEU A 107 1.64 5.49 13.85
CA LEU A 107 2.93 4.86 14.13
C LEU A 107 3.52 5.35 15.44
N GLN A 108 3.40 6.65 15.75
CA GLN A 108 3.82 7.22 17.03
C GLN A 108 3.12 6.53 18.19
N ILE A 109 1.78 6.54 18.22
CA ILE A 109 0.96 6.03 19.33
C ILE A 109 1.13 4.50 19.53
N PHE A 110 1.43 3.75 18.45
CA PHE A 110 1.57 2.30 18.53
C PHE A 110 2.99 1.82 18.84
N PHE A 111 4.02 2.59 18.48
CA PHE A 111 5.40 2.13 18.55
C PHE A 111 6.26 2.93 19.53
N GLU A 112 5.82 4.09 19.97
CA GLU A 112 6.57 4.93 20.90
C GLU A 112 5.74 5.15 22.18
N ASP A 113 6.42 5.11 23.33
CA ASP A 113 5.82 5.47 24.63
C ASP A 113 6.36 6.85 25.02
N VAL A 114 5.54 7.87 24.84
CA VAL A 114 5.87 9.26 25.18
C VAL A 114 5.10 9.73 26.42
N GLN A 115 4.45 8.83 27.15
CA GLN A 115 3.68 9.15 28.34
C GLN A 115 4.58 9.74 29.44
N GLY A 116 4.13 10.81 30.04
CA GLY A 116 4.86 11.50 31.11
C GLY A 116 6.00 12.41 30.62
N LEU A 117 6.31 12.44 29.34
CA LEU A 117 7.27 13.38 28.77
C LEU A 117 6.62 14.76 28.55
N SER A 118 7.40 15.81 28.64
CA SER A 118 6.98 17.11 28.14
C SER A 118 6.89 17.08 26.61
N PHE A 119 6.09 17.97 26.01
CA PHE A 119 5.96 18.01 24.54
C PHE A 119 7.32 18.11 23.82
N TRP A 120 8.24 18.93 24.33
CA TRP A 120 9.56 19.11 23.71
C TRP A 120 10.48 17.90 23.89
N ASP A 121 10.37 17.21 25.03
CA ASP A 121 11.12 15.97 25.27
C ASP A 121 10.56 14.84 24.38
N ALA A 122 9.25 14.76 24.19
CA ALA A 122 8.60 13.84 23.26
C ALA A 122 9.06 14.10 21.83
N VAL A 123 9.13 15.36 21.38
CA VAL A 123 9.66 15.73 20.06
C VAL A 123 11.12 15.29 19.89
N ALA A 124 11.97 15.53 20.89
CA ALA A 124 13.38 15.14 20.83
C ALA A 124 13.55 13.61 20.81
N ALA A 125 12.80 12.89 21.65
CA ALA A 125 12.81 11.43 21.68
C ALA A 125 12.35 10.83 20.35
N SER A 126 11.24 11.29 19.81
CA SER A 126 10.69 10.79 18.54
C SER A 126 11.54 11.18 17.33
N TYR A 127 12.28 12.28 17.41
CA TYR A 127 13.28 12.61 16.39
C TYR A 127 14.39 11.54 16.37
N ALA A 128 14.93 11.18 17.53
CA ALA A 128 15.98 10.18 17.65
C ALA A 128 15.51 8.77 17.23
N GLU A 129 14.27 8.37 17.62
CA GLU A 129 13.67 7.11 17.17
C GLU A 129 13.37 7.13 15.66
N GLY A 130 12.96 8.28 15.13
CA GLY A 130 12.75 8.47 13.68
C GLY A 130 14.01 8.25 12.86
N GLU A 131 15.19 8.72 13.31
CA GLU A 131 16.49 8.46 12.69
C GLU A 131 16.79 6.96 12.61
N LEU A 132 16.30 6.17 13.56
CA LEU A 132 16.42 4.70 13.59
C LEU A 132 15.30 3.98 12.82
N LEU A 133 14.48 4.72 12.05
CA LEU A 133 13.30 4.19 11.36
C LEU A 133 12.30 3.51 12.30
N ARG A 134 12.13 4.06 13.49
CA ARG A 134 11.13 3.64 14.46
C ARG A 134 10.10 4.75 14.61
N GLY A 135 8.84 4.36 14.75
CA GLY A 135 7.76 5.30 14.99
C GLY A 135 7.45 6.27 13.85
N GLY A 136 6.72 7.32 14.17
CA GLY A 136 6.21 8.33 13.25
C GLY A 136 7.08 9.58 13.10
N GLY A 137 8.21 9.65 13.83
CA GLY A 137 9.07 10.82 13.90
C GLY A 137 8.35 12.05 14.50
N VAL A 138 8.93 13.23 14.33
CA VAL A 138 8.37 14.49 14.86
C VAL A 138 6.94 14.75 14.38
N LEU A 139 6.62 14.40 13.11
CA LEU A 139 5.26 14.55 12.59
C LEU A 139 4.27 13.63 13.30
N GLY A 140 4.71 12.47 13.75
CA GLY A 140 3.91 11.57 14.56
C GLY A 140 3.53 12.20 15.89
N VAL A 141 4.50 12.79 16.61
CA VAL A 141 4.26 13.49 17.88
C VAL A 141 3.30 14.65 17.74
N LEU A 142 3.39 15.40 16.65
CA LEU A 142 2.50 16.55 16.43
C LEU A 142 1.02 16.17 16.47
N LEU A 143 0.67 14.97 16.05
CA LEU A 143 -0.69 14.43 16.09
C LEU A 143 -0.90 13.49 17.29
N GLY A 144 0.07 12.61 17.54
CA GLY A 144 -0.02 11.57 18.57
C GLY A 144 -0.08 12.13 19.97
N TYR A 145 0.86 13.00 20.33
CA TYR A 145 0.95 13.58 21.65
C TYR A 145 -0.34 14.27 22.16
N PRO A 146 -0.96 15.21 21.41
CA PRO A 146 -2.21 15.80 21.86
C PRO A 146 -3.37 14.79 21.95
N LEU A 147 -3.33 13.74 21.14
CA LEU A 147 -4.35 12.71 21.15
C LEU A 147 -4.20 11.80 22.37
N GLU A 148 -2.99 11.39 22.73
CA GLU A 148 -2.69 10.62 23.93
C GLU A 148 -2.95 11.43 25.20
N TYR A 149 -2.59 12.72 25.20
CA TYR A 149 -2.88 13.61 26.32
C TYR A 149 -4.37 13.77 26.59
N ALA A 150 -5.20 13.82 25.53
CA ALA A 150 -6.66 14.04 25.63
C ALA A 150 -7.45 12.76 25.90
N LEU A 151 -7.02 11.62 25.37
CA LEU A 151 -7.83 10.38 25.31
C LEU A 151 -7.15 9.20 26.03
N GLU A 152 -6.02 9.43 26.66
CA GLU A 152 -5.13 8.38 27.18
C GLU A 152 -4.70 7.39 26.08
N ASP A 153 -3.84 6.45 26.40
CA ASP A 153 -3.22 5.52 25.45
C ASP A 153 -4.25 4.70 24.66
N LEU A 154 -5.19 4.07 25.36
CA LEU A 154 -6.19 3.19 24.72
C LEU A 154 -7.16 3.98 23.84
N GLY A 155 -7.63 5.13 24.30
CA GLY A 155 -8.53 6.00 23.54
C GLY A 155 -7.86 6.57 22.30
N ALA A 156 -6.61 7.01 22.40
CA ALA A 156 -5.82 7.52 21.29
C ALA A 156 -5.61 6.45 20.21
N LYS A 157 -5.27 5.22 20.57
CA LYS A 157 -5.12 4.08 19.65
C LYS A 157 -6.40 3.80 18.86
N ILE A 158 -7.54 3.78 19.53
CA ILE A 158 -8.84 3.53 18.87
C ILE A 158 -9.17 4.67 17.90
N VAL A 159 -9.06 5.92 18.34
CA VAL A 159 -9.45 7.09 17.53
C VAL A 159 -8.53 7.27 16.33
N VAL A 160 -7.20 7.13 16.50
CA VAL A 160 -6.27 7.30 15.39
C VAL A 160 -6.41 6.17 14.35
N LEU A 161 -6.67 4.94 14.80
CA LEU A 161 -6.91 3.81 13.90
C LEU A 161 -8.19 4.02 13.08
N LEU A 162 -9.27 4.44 13.75
CA LEU A 162 -10.53 4.75 13.07
C LEU A 162 -10.38 5.91 12.07
N ALA A 163 -9.70 6.98 12.47
CA ALA A 163 -9.42 8.12 11.60
C ALA A 163 -8.56 7.70 10.39
N ALA A 164 -7.46 6.98 10.63
CA ALA A 164 -6.59 6.48 9.57
C ALA A 164 -7.36 5.59 8.57
N PHE A 165 -8.24 4.72 9.07
CA PHE A 165 -9.11 3.88 8.25
C PHE A 165 -10.07 4.71 7.38
N VAL A 166 -10.75 5.71 7.96
CA VAL A 166 -11.66 6.60 7.22
C VAL A 166 -10.90 7.39 6.15
N PHE A 167 -9.73 7.93 6.48
CA PHE A 167 -8.94 8.69 5.53
C PHE A 167 -8.35 7.81 4.41
N LEU A 168 -7.93 6.61 4.73
CA LEU A 168 -7.49 5.63 3.73
C LEU A 168 -8.62 5.33 2.73
N MET A 169 -9.86 5.17 3.23
CA MET A 169 -11.04 5.02 2.39
C MET A 169 -11.32 6.24 1.51
N LEU A 170 -11.17 7.45 2.06
CA LEU A 170 -11.35 8.70 1.32
C LEU A 170 -10.30 8.87 0.21
N VAL A 171 -9.04 8.51 0.47
CA VAL A 171 -7.94 8.57 -0.51
C VAL A 171 -8.15 7.54 -1.62
N THR A 172 -8.45 6.30 -1.26
CA THR A 172 -8.64 5.22 -2.22
C THR A 172 -9.99 5.29 -2.94
N ARG A 173 -10.93 6.11 -2.47
CA ARG A 173 -12.31 6.20 -2.97
C ARG A 173 -13.01 4.84 -3.09
N THR A 174 -12.56 3.89 -2.34
CA THR A 174 -13.18 2.57 -2.26
C THR A 174 -14.22 2.57 -1.14
N THR A 175 -15.43 2.13 -1.45
CA THR A 175 -16.41 1.79 -0.42
C THR A 175 -15.94 0.51 0.29
N LEU A 176 -16.29 0.36 1.58
CA LEU A 176 -16.03 -0.87 2.36
C LEU A 176 -16.37 -2.14 1.56
N ILE A 177 -17.51 -2.13 0.88
CA ILE A 177 -17.98 -3.25 0.05
C ILE A 177 -17.01 -3.54 -1.11
N ALA A 178 -16.49 -2.49 -1.76
CA ALA A 178 -15.53 -2.65 -2.86
C ALA A 178 -14.16 -3.12 -2.34
N LEU A 179 -13.74 -2.69 -1.15
CA LEU A 179 -12.50 -3.14 -0.50
C LEU A 179 -12.60 -4.63 -0.13
N VAL A 180 -13.67 -5.04 0.56
CA VAL A 180 -13.92 -6.45 0.90
C VAL A 180 -14.02 -7.32 -0.36
N ARG A 181 -14.69 -6.83 -1.41
CA ARG A 181 -14.78 -7.55 -2.70
C ARG A 181 -13.42 -7.63 -3.40
N LYS A 182 -12.56 -6.62 -3.27
CA LYS A 182 -11.22 -6.60 -3.88
C LYS A 182 -10.23 -7.51 -3.15
N VAL A 183 -10.29 -7.55 -1.83
CA VAL A 183 -9.51 -8.46 -0.98
C VAL A 183 -10.04 -9.90 -1.06
N GLY A 184 -11.36 -10.09 -1.12
CA GLY A 184 -11.98 -11.41 -1.22
C GLY A 184 -11.82 -12.10 -2.59
N LYS A 185 -11.56 -11.37 -3.67
CA LYS A 185 -11.36 -11.95 -5.01
C LYS A 185 -10.09 -12.82 -5.14
N PRO A 186 -8.90 -12.42 -4.65
CA PRO A 186 -7.72 -13.27 -4.73
C PRO A 186 -7.87 -14.54 -3.89
N VAL A 187 -8.52 -14.46 -2.71
CA VAL A 187 -8.74 -15.62 -1.84
C VAL A 187 -9.63 -16.66 -2.52
N LYS A 188 -10.73 -16.27 -3.16
CA LYS A 188 -11.59 -17.19 -3.92
C LYS A 188 -10.85 -17.86 -5.08
N LYS A 189 -10.09 -17.10 -5.88
CA LYS A 189 -9.31 -17.67 -6.99
C LYS A 189 -8.28 -18.68 -6.51
N THR A 190 -7.59 -18.40 -5.41
CA THR A 190 -6.60 -19.31 -4.83
C THR A 190 -7.26 -20.61 -4.33
N THR A 191 -8.43 -20.49 -3.71
CA THR A 191 -9.20 -21.67 -3.22
C THR A 191 -9.71 -22.51 -4.38
N GLU A 192 -10.26 -21.89 -5.43
CA GLU A 192 -10.71 -22.59 -6.65
C GLU A 192 -9.54 -23.27 -7.38
N THR A 193 -8.38 -22.61 -7.47
CA THR A 193 -7.18 -23.20 -8.10
C THR A 193 -6.65 -24.38 -7.31
N LEU A 194 -6.66 -24.29 -5.97
CA LEU A 194 -6.28 -25.41 -5.10
C LEU A 194 -7.26 -26.58 -5.17
N GLN A 195 -8.56 -26.30 -5.20
CA GLN A 195 -9.58 -27.35 -5.35
C GLN A 195 -9.46 -28.05 -6.70
N ASN A 196 -9.28 -27.31 -7.79
CA ASN A 196 -9.11 -27.90 -9.12
C ASN A 196 -7.82 -28.70 -9.22
N ALA A 197 -6.72 -28.25 -8.65
CA ALA A 197 -5.48 -29.01 -8.58
C ALA A 197 -5.59 -30.29 -7.73
N TRP A 198 -6.37 -30.25 -6.66
CA TRP A 198 -6.67 -31.43 -5.82
C TRP A 198 -7.55 -32.44 -6.56
N GLN A 199 -8.55 -31.99 -7.28
CA GLN A 199 -9.42 -32.84 -8.10
C GLN A 199 -8.62 -33.51 -9.23
N GLU A 200 -7.84 -32.75 -9.98
CA GLU A 200 -6.98 -33.26 -11.05
C GLU A 200 -5.96 -34.29 -10.55
N HIS A 201 -5.35 -34.04 -9.37
CA HIS A 201 -4.44 -35.01 -8.76
C HIS A 201 -5.15 -36.29 -8.32
N ASN A 202 -6.37 -36.19 -7.82
CA ASN A 202 -7.18 -37.33 -7.40
C ASN A 202 -7.65 -38.16 -8.60
N GLU A 203 -8.05 -37.50 -9.71
CA GLU A 203 -8.42 -38.16 -10.95
C GLU A 203 -7.25 -38.89 -11.59
N ARG A 204 -6.06 -38.30 -11.60
CA ARG A 204 -4.82 -38.96 -12.06
C ARG A 204 -4.46 -40.19 -11.22
N ARG A 205 -4.68 -40.14 -9.90
CA ARG A 205 -4.49 -41.32 -9.02
C ARG A 205 -5.50 -42.44 -9.31
N GLN A 206 -6.75 -42.10 -9.57
CA GLN A 206 -7.77 -43.09 -9.90
C GLN A 206 -7.53 -43.68 -11.30
N GLN A 207 -7.11 -42.92 -12.28
CA GLN A 207 -6.72 -43.42 -13.59
C GLN A 207 -5.53 -44.36 -13.52
N LYS A 208 -4.48 -44.03 -12.74
CA LYS A 208 -3.35 -44.95 -12.53
C LYS A 208 -3.79 -46.27 -11.89
N LYS A 209 -4.65 -46.23 -10.86
CA LYS A 209 -5.18 -47.45 -10.24
C LYS A 209 -6.02 -48.30 -11.20
N LYS A 210 -6.79 -47.72 -12.11
CA LYS A 210 -7.55 -48.47 -13.14
C LYS A 210 -6.61 -49.13 -14.15
N ILE A 211 -5.58 -48.43 -14.59
CA ILE A 211 -4.56 -48.99 -15.51
C ILE A 211 -3.78 -50.14 -14.84
N ASP A 212 -3.41 -50.00 -13.57
CA ASP A 212 -2.73 -51.08 -12.83
C ASP A 212 -3.61 -52.31 -12.63
N ILE A 213 -4.93 -52.14 -12.48
CA ILE A 213 -5.89 -53.25 -12.40
C ILE A 213 -6.06 -53.92 -13.75
N GLU A 214 -6.21 -53.17 -14.86
CA GLU A 214 -6.32 -53.73 -16.20
C GLU A 214 -5.03 -54.45 -16.65
N MET A 215 -3.84 -53.97 -16.28
CA MET A 215 -2.59 -54.67 -16.55
C MET A 215 -2.40 -55.90 -15.68
N GLY A 216 -2.99 -55.93 -14.47
CA GLY A 216 -2.92 -57.10 -13.57
C GLY A 216 -3.81 -58.26 -13.99
N GLU A 217 -4.89 -58.03 -14.75
CA GLU A 217 -5.79 -59.08 -15.24
C GLU A 217 -5.32 -59.70 -16.58
N GLY A 218 -4.39 -59.09 -17.29
CA GLY A 218 -3.93 -59.55 -18.62
C GLY A 218 -2.57 -60.23 -18.63
N TYR A 219 -1.82 -60.25 -17.54
CA TYR A 219 -0.53 -60.95 -17.50
C TYR A 219 -0.68 -62.29 -16.79
N PRO A 220 -0.26 -63.41 -17.42
CA PRO A 220 -0.21 -64.70 -16.73
C PRO A 220 0.71 -64.57 -15.52
N SER A 221 0.30 -65.20 -14.40
CA SER A 221 1.11 -65.22 -13.20
C SER A 221 2.43 -65.97 -13.46
N PRO A 222 3.52 -65.66 -12.74
CA PRO A 222 4.76 -66.44 -12.89
C PRO A 222 4.58 -67.93 -12.66
N GLU A 223 3.52 -68.36 -11.97
CA GLU A 223 3.16 -69.74 -11.75
C GLU A 223 2.52 -70.35 -13.01
N ASP A 224 1.70 -69.60 -13.75
CA ASP A 224 1.11 -70.04 -15.01
C ASP A 224 2.18 -70.19 -16.12
N GLU A 225 3.20 -69.31 -16.15
CA GLU A 225 4.33 -69.46 -17.07
C GLU A 225 5.18 -70.67 -16.77
N LEU A 226 5.41 -71.00 -15.50
CA LEU A 226 6.11 -72.19 -15.11
C LEU A 226 5.35 -73.49 -15.42
N GLU A 227 4.04 -73.55 -15.27
CA GLU A 227 3.20 -74.67 -15.60
C GLU A 227 3.12 -74.87 -17.12
N ASN A 228 3.05 -73.84 -17.90
CA ASN A 228 3.09 -73.86 -19.36
C ASN A 228 4.45 -74.28 -19.90
N ALA A 229 5.54 -73.88 -19.24
CA ALA A 229 6.90 -74.32 -19.57
C ALA A 229 7.11 -75.84 -19.24
N HIS A 230 6.54 -76.35 -18.14
CA HIS A 230 6.59 -77.78 -17.82
C HIS A 230 5.81 -78.65 -18.81
N ARG A 231 4.61 -78.18 -19.28
CA ARG A 231 3.83 -78.87 -20.30
C ARG A 231 4.52 -78.99 -21.64
N ALA A 232 5.28 -77.93 -22.03
CA ALA A 232 6.01 -77.88 -23.28
C ALA A 232 7.28 -78.80 -23.30
N VAL A 233 7.71 -79.34 -22.18
CA VAL A 233 8.87 -80.24 -22.06
C VAL A 233 8.44 -81.72 -22.08
N ASP A 234 7.15 -82.00 -21.78
CA ASP A 234 6.59 -83.36 -21.73
C ASP A 234 5.92 -83.83 -23.02
N GLU A 235 5.87 -82.99 -24.08
CA GLU A 235 5.49 -83.29 -25.47
C GLU A 235 6.76 -83.43 -26.35
#